data_5ba6c66d43d911e112933e856fef1d2c
#
_entry.id   5ba6c66d43d911e112933e856fef1d2c
#
_cell.length_a   1.000
_cell.length_b   1.000
_cell.length_c   1.000
_cell.angle_alpha   90.00
_cell.angle_beta   90.00
_cell.angle_gamma   90.00
#
_symmetry.space_group_name_H-M   'P 1'
#
loop_
_entity.id
_entity.type
_entity.pdbx_description
1 polymer ?
#
loop_
_entity_poly.entity_id
_entity_poly.type
_entity_poly.pdbx_seq_one_letter_code
_entity_poly.pdbx_strand_id
1 'polypeptide(L)'
;MNCPKGLRNGPCGGTLDGKCEVIPEIDCVWTRIEKKKTKKNPGVHLPPDPDLLNTASYVNFFNGKDRETRLPHESLDTSHIPASSNLALKMQQGEFVVTLEIASPLTEKGLGRVDKIMSRVAPHVDAVNTTTNAGGIPSLSSIETAKVVQAYDVESIIQFCGRDHHETDFLAQMEAALEAGHKNFLLLTGDWLPKKDRKVDQQTWFPMDSAQMIHFANQRLHDYLKRLGVVPYLGCAANPFSTPMPVSVDRLHSKRHAGARFCQTQAITHVPTFREWYQQLRQGRENDPKLTIPSIPLVGNHKAFAVLCRLPGVYVDESLYRIMEGEDFQRKALDWAFEIAEGVTEHGAAGIHTMNFGMPPDLIDEFLIHIRERAEAARLRSTDTLINS
;
A
#
# COMPACT_ATOMS: atom_id res chain seq x y z
N MET A 1 13.28 -22.35 7.79
CA MET A 1 13.34 -20.90 7.46
C MET A 1 12.92 -20.13 8.71
N ASN A 2 13.73 -19.19 9.19
CA ASN A 2 13.49 -18.55 10.49
C ASN A 2 12.75 -17.21 10.37
N CYS A 3 11.79 -17.08 9.41
CA CYS A 3 10.94 -15.91 9.33
C CYS A 3 9.78 -16.06 10.34
N PRO A 4 9.61 -15.15 11.31
CA PRO A 4 8.54 -15.26 12.29
C PRO A 4 7.14 -15.22 11.70
N LYS A 5 6.95 -14.47 10.59
CA LYS A 5 5.68 -14.41 9.85
C LYS A 5 5.48 -15.61 8.88
N GLY A 6 6.47 -16.48 8.73
CA GLY A 6 6.41 -17.63 7.82
C GLY A 6 6.44 -17.27 6.34
N LEU A 7 6.85 -16.05 5.97
CA LEU A 7 6.83 -15.58 4.58
C LEU A 7 7.85 -16.30 3.71
N ARG A 8 7.45 -16.66 2.47
CA ARG A 8 8.27 -17.36 1.50
C ARG A 8 8.57 -16.56 0.24
N ASN A 9 7.79 -15.53 -0.05
CA ASN A 9 7.89 -14.74 -1.28
C ASN A 9 8.66 -13.42 -1.11
N GLY A 10 9.52 -13.30 -0.12
CA GLY A 10 10.31 -12.10 0.16
C GLY A 10 9.98 -11.45 1.50
N PRO A 11 10.64 -10.33 1.82
CA PRO A 11 10.45 -9.62 3.08
C PRO A 11 9.05 -8.99 3.18
N CYS A 12 8.60 -8.74 4.42
CA CYS A 12 7.28 -8.16 4.70
C CYS A 12 7.18 -6.64 4.45
N GLY A 13 8.28 -5.97 4.16
CA GLY A 13 8.31 -4.50 4.01
C GLY A 13 8.62 -3.74 5.30
N GLY A 14 8.49 -4.36 6.47
CA GLY A 14 8.87 -3.77 7.77
C GLY A 14 10.36 -3.92 8.10
N THR A 15 11.18 -4.35 7.14
CA THR A 15 12.63 -4.49 7.31
C THR A 15 13.28 -3.12 7.25
N LEU A 16 13.84 -2.67 8.36
CA LEU A 16 14.63 -1.45 8.46
C LEU A 16 16.04 -1.84 8.88
N ASP A 17 17.08 -1.23 8.30
CA ASP A 17 18.49 -1.55 8.53
C ASP A 17 18.83 -3.04 8.41
N GLY A 18 18.09 -3.75 7.56
CA GLY A 18 18.23 -5.19 7.38
C GLY A 18 17.72 -6.04 8.53
N LYS A 19 17.09 -5.44 9.55
CA LYS A 19 16.59 -6.10 10.75
C LYS A 19 15.18 -6.65 10.57
N CYS A 20 14.84 -7.66 11.38
CA CYS A 20 13.53 -8.27 11.38
C CYS A 20 12.51 -7.37 12.10
N GLU A 21 11.38 -7.07 11.47
CA GLU A 21 10.27 -6.31 12.07
C GLU A 21 9.75 -6.94 13.38
N VAL A 22 9.75 -8.27 13.47
CA VAL A 22 9.19 -9.02 14.60
C VAL A 22 10.18 -9.21 15.73
N ILE A 23 11.46 -9.37 15.37
CA ILE A 23 12.58 -9.60 16.29
C ILE A 23 13.72 -8.67 15.86
N PRO A 24 13.71 -7.40 16.31
CA PRO A 24 14.65 -6.38 15.85
C PRO A 24 16.12 -6.69 16.14
N GLU A 25 16.41 -7.59 17.06
CA GLU A 25 17.76 -8.00 17.43
C GLU A 25 18.43 -8.87 16.36
N ILE A 26 17.67 -9.49 15.48
CA ILE A 26 18.20 -10.37 14.43
C ILE A 26 18.09 -9.76 13.04
N ASP A 27 19.00 -10.15 12.15
CA ASP A 27 18.87 -9.82 10.72
C ASP A 27 17.66 -10.52 10.10
N CYS A 28 16.96 -9.81 9.23
CA CYS A 28 15.89 -10.41 8.42
C CYS A 28 16.45 -11.58 7.62
N VAL A 29 15.74 -12.70 7.62
CA VAL A 29 16.17 -13.91 6.88
C VAL A 29 16.34 -13.62 5.38
N TRP A 30 15.48 -12.77 4.82
CA TRP A 30 15.53 -12.38 3.41
C TRP A 30 16.76 -11.50 3.11
N THR A 31 17.11 -10.58 3.99
CA THR A 31 18.35 -9.78 3.93
C THR A 31 19.57 -10.71 3.97
N ARG A 32 19.56 -11.75 4.82
CA ARG A 32 20.67 -12.73 4.89
C ARG A 32 20.78 -13.56 3.60
N ILE A 33 19.66 -13.93 2.99
CA ILE A 33 19.64 -14.66 1.72
C ILE A 33 20.25 -13.79 0.64
N GLU A 34 19.85 -12.53 0.54
CA GLU A 34 20.36 -11.60 -0.46
C GLU A 34 21.87 -11.35 -0.32
N LYS A 35 22.34 -11.07 0.89
CA LYS A 35 23.79 -10.95 1.17
C LYS A 35 24.59 -12.18 0.73
N LYS A 36 24.01 -13.38 0.81
CA LYS A 36 24.66 -14.62 0.34
C LYS A 36 24.64 -14.75 -1.19
N LYS A 37 23.53 -14.35 -1.85
CA LYS A 37 23.43 -14.35 -3.32
C LYS A 37 24.44 -13.37 -3.92
N THR A 38 24.49 -12.15 -3.41
CA THR A 38 25.41 -11.10 -3.88
C THR A 38 26.87 -11.47 -3.72
N LYS A 39 27.24 -12.24 -2.67
CA LYS A 39 28.60 -12.77 -2.53
C LYS A 39 28.95 -13.83 -3.59
N LYS A 40 27.98 -14.63 -4.04
CA LYS A 40 28.20 -15.68 -5.06
C LYS A 40 28.17 -15.13 -6.48
N ASN A 41 27.29 -14.17 -6.76
CA ASN A 41 27.09 -13.56 -8.07
C ASN A 41 26.93 -12.03 -7.90
N PRO A 42 28.04 -11.26 -7.77
CA PRO A 42 27.96 -9.81 -7.63
C PRO A 42 27.29 -9.20 -8.86
N GLY A 43 26.25 -8.39 -8.63
CA GLY A 43 25.52 -7.68 -9.69
C GLY A 43 24.38 -8.45 -10.36
N VAL A 44 24.08 -9.67 -9.94
CA VAL A 44 22.91 -10.41 -10.42
C VAL A 44 21.83 -10.43 -9.35
N HIS A 45 20.84 -9.55 -9.47
CA HIS A 45 19.57 -9.67 -8.75
C HIS A 45 18.71 -10.68 -9.51
N LEU A 46 18.57 -11.90 -8.98
CA LEU A 46 17.60 -12.84 -9.50
C LEU A 46 16.22 -12.39 -9.00
N PRO A 47 15.24 -12.14 -9.89
CA PRO A 47 13.87 -11.92 -9.47
C PRO A 47 13.42 -13.12 -8.63
N PRO A 48 12.45 -12.92 -7.71
CA PRO A 48 11.84 -14.03 -7.00
C PRO A 48 11.39 -15.09 -8.00
N ASP A 49 11.69 -16.34 -7.71
CA ASP A 49 11.25 -17.45 -8.52
C ASP A 49 9.72 -17.42 -8.62
N PRO A 50 9.13 -17.27 -9.81
CA PRO A 50 7.68 -17.26 -9.99
C PRO A 50 7.02 -18.51 -9.39
N ASP A 51 7.69 -19.66 -9.40
CA ASP A 51 7.21 -20.91 -8.79
C ASP A 51 7.01 -20.77 -7.28
N LEU A 52 7.74 -19.88 -6.62
CA LEU A 52 7.60 -19.62 -5.19
C LEU A 52 6.43 -18.69 -4.85
N LEU A 53 5.85 -17.96 -5.83
CA LEU A 53 4.65 -17.16 -5.60
C LEU A 53 3.44 -18.01 -5.21
N ASN A 54 3.43 -19.26 -5.65
CA ASN A 54 2.36 -20.23 -5.41
C ASN A 54 2.60 -21.10 -4.18
N THR A 55 3.78 -21.05 -3.57
CA THR A 55 3.99 -21.77 -2.31
C THR A 55 3.37 -20.97 -1.19
N ALA A 56 2.24 -21.43 -0.74
CA ALA A 56 1.54 -20.97 0.43
C ALA A 56 2.47 -20.85 1.65
N SER A 57 1.98 -20.15 2.66
CA SER A 57 2.63 -20.09 3.96
C SER A 57 3.03 -21.51 4.41
N TYR A 58 4.03 -21.59 5.27
CA TYR A 58 4.49 -22.86 5.87
C TYR A 58 3.34 -23.73 6.41
N VAL A 59 2.24 -23.13 6.80
CA VAL A 59 1.00 -23.82 7.25
C VAL A 59 0.39 -24.64 6.11
N ASN A 60 0.30 -24.11 4.90
CA ASN A 60 -0.25 -24.86 3.77
C ASN A 60 0.69 -26.01 3.35
N PHE A 61 2.01 -25.80 3.46
CA PHE A 61 2.99 -26.86 3.24
C PHE A 61 2.77 -28.06 4.19
N PHE A 62 2.60 -27.80 5.49
CA PHE A 62 2.34 -28.88 6.47
C PHE A 62 0.95 -29.50 6.31
N ASN A 63 -0.03 -28.72 5.84
CA ASN A 63 -1.37 -29.23 5.59
C ASN A 63 -1.52 -29.94 4.24
N GLY A 64 -0.45 -30.10 3.49
CA GLY A 64 -0.46 -30.80 2.20
C GLY A 64 -1.15 -30.04 1.07
N LYS A 65 -1.60 -28.82 1.30
CA LYS A 65 -2.33 -27.99 0.33
C LYS A 65 -1.43 -27.39 -0.75
N ASP A 66 -0.13 -27.34 -0.56
CA ASP A 66 0.83 -26.80 -1.55
C ASP A 66 0.90 -27.61 -2.85
N ARG A 67 0.39 -28.85 -2.84
CA ARG A 67 0.42 -29.72 -4.03
C ARG A 67 -0.78 -29.48 -4.96
N GLU A 68 -1.88 -28.91 -4.45
CA GLU A 68 -3.11 -28.70 -5.20
C GLU A 68 -3.18 -27.29 -5.84
N THR A 69 -2.36 -26.35 -5.36
CA THR A 69 -2.40 -24.94 -5.78
C THR A 69 -1.25 -24.51 -6.69
N ARG A 70 -0.62 -25.43 -7.42
CA ARG A 70 0.24 -25.04 -8.54
C ARG A 70 -0.64 -24.53 -9.68
N LEU A 71 -0.92 -23.24 -9.59
CA LEU A 71 -1.62 -22.54 -10.64
C LEU A 71 -0.69 -22.34 -11.84
N PRO A 72 -1.19 -22.50 -13.07
CA PRO A 72 -0.35 -22.33 -14.25
C PRO A 72 0.28 -20.94 -14.28
N HIS A 73 1.53 -20.88 -14.74
CA HIS A 73 2.40 -19.70 -14.80
C HIS A 73 1.99 -18.64 -15.82
N GLU A 74 0.87 -18.76 -16.47
CA GLU A 74 0.39 -17.74 -17.39
C GLU A 74 0.07 -16.48 -16.57
N SER A 75 0.95 -15.49 -16.68
CA SER A 75 0.59 -14.12 -16.32
C SER A 75 -0.60 -13.75 -17.19
N LEU A 76 -1.78 -13.67 -16.58
CA LEU A 76 -2.96 -13.19 -17.28
C LEU A 76 -2.63 -11.80 -17.82
N ASP A 77 -2.56 -11.66 -19.13
CA ASP A 77 -2.46 -10.35 -19.76
C ASP A 77 -3.73 -9.57 -19.40
N THR A 78 -3.58 -8.69 -18.43
CA THR A 78 -4.68 -7.86 -17.94
C THR A 78 -4.78 -6.54 -18.69
N SER A 79 -3.93 -6.31 -19.70
CA SER A 79 -3.91 -5.07 -20.50
C SER A 79 -5.22 -4.84 -21.27
N HIS A 80 -5.94 -5.92 -21.58
CA HIS A 80 -7.22 -5.88 -22.31
C HIS A 80 -8.45 -5.84 -21.38
N ILE A 81 -8.27 -5.89 -20.05
CA ILE A 81 -9.39 -5.85 -19.14
C ILE A 81 -9.81 -4.39 -18.92
N PRO A 82 -11.07 -4.02 -19.23
CA PRO A 82 -11.52 -2.64 -19.09
C PRO A 82 -11.48 -2.18 -17.63
N ALA A 83 -11.20 -0.90 -17.42
CA ALA A 83 -11.31 -0.29 -16.11
C ALA A 83 -12.75 -0.36 -15.62
N SER A 84 -12.97 -0.88 -14.42
CA SER A 84 -14.29 -0.95 -13.79
C SER A 84 -14.50 0.16 -12.73
N SER A 85 -13.46 0.93 -12.42
CA SER A 85 -13.49 2.03 -11.47
C SER A 85 -12.94 3.31 -12.09
N ASN A 86 -13.34 4.47 -11.56
CA ASN A 86 -12.81 5.77 -11.98
C ASN A 86 -11.32 5.90 -11.65
N LEU A 87 -10.89 5.39 -10.48
CA LEU A 87 -9.48 5.35 -10.11
C LEU A 87 -8.67 4.55 -11.14
N ALA A 88 -9.13 3.37 -11.53
CA ALA A 88 -8.46 2.56 -12.54
C ALA A 88 -8.39 3.28 -13.89
N LEU A 89 -9.48 3.93 -14.31
CA LEU A 89 -9.55 4.67 -15.56
C LEU A 89 -8.54 5.83 -15.58
N LYS A 90 -8.52 6.66 -14.55
CA LYS A 90 -7.57 7.78 -14.40
C LYS A 90 -6.12 7.30 -14.43
N MET A 91 -5.81 6.24 -13.69
CA MET A 91 -4.46 5.65 -13.66
C MET A 91 -4.05 5.11 -15.06
N GLN A 92 -4.96 4.47 -15.79
CA GLN A 92 -4.69 3.99 -17.17
C GLN A 92 -4.47 5.15 -18.15
N GLN A 93 -5.16 6.27 -17.96
CA GLN A 93 -5.01 7.47 -18.76
C GLN A 93 -3.76 8.28 -18.40
N GLY A 94 -3.05 7.89 -17.34
CA GLY A 94 -1.89 8.61 -16.82
C GLY A 94 -2.26 9.92 -16.12
N GLU A 95 -3.51 10.06 -15.68
CA GLU A 95 -3.93 11.20 -14.89
C GLU A 95 -3.37 11.13 -13.48
N PHE A 96 -3.04 12.30 -12.92
CA PHE A 96 -2.57 12.41 -11.55
C PHE A 96 -3.71 12.16 -10.56
N VAL A 97 -3.55 11.18 -9.67
CA VAL A 97 -4.60 10.81 -8.71
C VAL A 97 -4.25 11.25 -7.29
N VAL A 98 -5.29 11.61 -6.54
CA VAL A 98 -5.18 11.98 -5.12
C VAL A 98 -6.02 11.03 -4.30
N THR A 99 -5.39 10.33 -3.36
CA THR A 99 -6.07 9.40 -2.46
C THR A 99 -5.80 9.75 -1.00
N LEU A 100 -6.75 9.44 -0.13
CA LEU A 100 -6.65 9.68 1.32
C LEU A 100 -6.83 8.37 2.07
N GLU A 101 -6.07 8.15 3.13
CA GLU A 101 -6.31 7.06 4.07
C GLU A 101 -7.12 7.53 5.28
N ILE A 102 -8.18 6.81 5.58
CA ILE A 102 -8.96 6.96 6.80
C ILE A 102 -8.90 5.65 7.58
N ALA A 103 -8.29 5.70 8.76
CA ALA A 103 -8.27 4.56 9.66
C ALA A 103 -9.69 4.21 10.12
N SER A 104 -10.10 2.96 9.92
CA SER A 104 -11.39 2.48 10.42
C SER A 104 -11.47 2.62 11.93
N PRO A 105 -12.59 3.15 12.45
CA PRO A 105 -12.76 3.37 13.88
C PRO A 105 -12.90 2.03 14.63
N LEU A 106 -12.67 2.05 15.94
CA LEU A 106 -12.79 0.86 16.79
C LEU A 106 -14.25 0.39 16.93
N THR A 107 -15.19 1.30 16.81
CA THR A 107 -16.65 1.04 16.99
C THR A 107 -17.45 1.93 16.04
N GLU A 108 -18.71 1.59 15.81
CA GLU A 108 -19.66 2.37 15.01
C GLU A 108 -19.80 3.84 15.45
N LYS A 109 -19.66 4.12 16.75
CA LYS A 109 -19.67 5.52 17.26
C LYS A 109 -18.59 6.38 16.65
N GLY A 110 -17.50 5.78 16.19
CA GLY A 110 -16.41 6.48 15.53
C GLY A 110 -16.70 6.85 14.07
N LEU A 111 -17.73 6.28 13.43
CA LEU A 111 -18.08 6.57 12.03
C LEU A 111 -18.45 8.06 11.81
N GLY A 112 -19.01 8.73 12.80
CA GLY A 112 -19.26 10.18 12.72
C GLY A 112 -17.99 11.02 12.54
N ARG A 113 -16.80 10.52 12.94
CA ARG A 113 -15.53 11.18 12.62
C ARG A 113 -15.16 10.99 11.16
N VAL A 114 -15.40 9.81 10.61
CA VAL A 114 -15.18 9.54 9.18
C VAL A 114 -16.06 10.44 8.35
N ASP A 115 -17.34 10.53 8.69
CA ASP A 115 -18.32 11.41 8.05
C ASP A 115 -17.89 12.88 8.08
N LYS A 116 -17.43 13.37 9.25
CA LYS A 116 -16.91 14.74 9.39
C LYS A 116 -15.68 15.03 8.52
N ILE A 117 -14.81 14.05 8.30
CA ILE A 117 -13.68 14.19 7.38
C ILE A 117 -14.22 14.22 5.94
N MET A 118 -15.04 13.24 5.56
CA MET A 118 -15.56 13.09 4.21
C MET A 118 -16.35 14.32 3.75
N SER A 119 -17.16 14.92 4.63
CA SER A 119 -17.94 16.14 4.31
C SER A 119 -17.09 17.33 3.83
N ARG A 120 -15.79 17.33 4.11
CA ARG A 120 -14.86 18.35 3.64
C ARG A 120 -14.04 17.90 2.44
N VAL A 121 -13.44 16.71 2.54
CA VAL A 121 -12.40 16.27 1.62
C VAL A 121 -12.92 15.57 0.35
N ALA A 122 -14.19 15.15 0.33
CA ALA A 122 -14.77 14.42 -0.78
C ALA A 122 -14.54 15.07 -2.17
N PRO A 123 -14.65 16.39 -2.35
CA PRO A 123 -14.40 17.01 -3.65
C PRO A 123 -12.95 16.96 -4.13
N HIS A 124 -12.00 16.66 -3.25
CA HIS A 124 -10.57 16.78 -3.51
C HIS A 124 -9.84 15.44 -3.62
N VAL A 125 -10.56 14.31 -3.47
CA VAL A 125 -9.99 12.96 -3.55
C VAL A 125 -10.62 12.14 -4.68
N ASP A 126 -9.84 11.27 -5.31
CA ASP A 126 -10.33 10.33 -6.32
C ASP A 126 -10.80 9.04 -5.67
N ALA A 127 -10.16 8.64 -4.57
CA ALA A 127 -10.57 7.48 -3.78
C ALA A 127 -10.06 7.59 -2.34
N VAL A 128 -10.73 6.87 -1.43
CA VAL A 128 -10.36 6.83 -0.01
C VAL A 128 -10.06 5.41 0.43
N ASN A 129 -8.86 5.20 0.96
CA ASN A 129 -8.48 3.95 1.62
C ASN A 129 -9.20 3.83 2.97
N THR A 130 -9.86 2.71 3.18
CA THR A 130 -10.40 2.34 4.48
C THR A 130 -9.61 1.15 5.02
N THR A 131 -9.05 1.27 6.23
CA THR A 131 -8.16 0.26 6.79
C THR A 131 -8.91 -0.84 7.55
N THR A 132 -8.27 -1.98 7.74
CA THR A 132 -8.72 -3.01 8.67
C THR A 132 -7.59 -3.33 9.63
N ASN A 133 -7.85 -3.26 10.95
CA ASN A 133 -6.89 -3.65 11.99
C ASN A 133 -5.49 -3.01 11.79
N ALA A 134 -5.43 -1.72 11.43
CA ALA A 134 -4.20 -0.99 11.20
C ALA A 134 -3.30 -1.04 12.45
N GLY A 135 -1.99 -1.30 12.26
CA GLY A 135 -1.05 -1.49 13.36
C GLY A 135 -1.42 -2.64 14.30
N GLY A 136 -2.30 -3.55 13.86
CA GLY A 136 -2.77 -4.67 14.67
C GLY A 136 -3.84 -4.32 15.72
N ILE A 137 -4.37 -3.11 15.69
CA ILE A 137 -5.44 -2.68 16.61
C ILE A 137 -6.79 -3.11 16.00
N PRO A 138 -7.61 -3.91 16.72
CA PRO A 138 -8.93 -4.29 16.23
C PRO A 138 -9.79 -3.08 15.91
N SER A 139 -10.43 -3.06 14.74
CA SER A 139 -11.30 -1.98 14.25
C SER A 139 -12.53 -2.56 13.55
N LEU A 140 -13.46 -1.69 13.17
CA LEU A 140 -14.46 -2.04 12.17
C LEU A 140 -13.76 -2.47 10.87
N SER A 141 -14.44 -3.29 10.09
CA SER A 141 -13.92 -3.72 8.79
C SER A 141 -13.76 -2.52 7.83
N SER A 142 -12.85 -2.66 6.89
CA SER A 142 -12.67 -1.72 5.80
C SER A 142 -13.99 -1.49 5.03
N ILE A 143 -14.76 -2.55 4.80
CA ILE A 143 -16.04 -2.49 4.10
C ILE A 143 -17.09 -1.68 4.87
N GLU A 144 -17.18 -1.85 6.18
CA GLU A 144 -18.12 -1.07 7.00
C GLU A 144 -17.80 0.43 6.98
N THR A 145 -16.52 0.78 7.06
CA THR A 145 -16.08 2.18 6.98
C THR A 145 -16.30 2.74 5.57
N ALA A 146 -16.09 1.94 4.54
CA ALA A 146 -16.27 2.35 3.14
C ALA A 146 -17.71 2.73 2.78
N LYS A 147 -18.72 2.22 3.50
CA LYS A 147 -20.11 2.65 3.32
C LYS A 147 -20.30 4.14 3.60
N VAL A 148 -19.56 4.69 4.56
CA VAL A 148 -19.60 6.14 4.82
C VAL A 148 -18.94 6.91 3.68
N VAL A 149 -17.81 6.43 3.15
CA VAL A 149 -17.14 7.05 2.00
C VAL A 149 -18.05 7.06 0.77
N GLN A 150 -18.72 5.94 0.49
CA GLN A 150 -19.61 5.77 -0.66
C GLN A 150 -20.81 6.75 -0.62
N ALA A 151 -21.26 7.16 0.57
CA ALA A 151 -22.34 8.14 0.71
C ALA A 151 -21.99 9.56 0.15
N TYR A 152 -20.70 9.80 -0.11
CA TYR A 152 -20.20 11.06 -0.71
C TYR A 152 -19.88 10.92 -2.20
N ASP A 153 -20.30 9.85 -2.87
CA ASP A 153 -20.00 9.53 -4.27
C ASP A 153 -18.48 9.44 -4.56
N VAL A 154 -17.71 9.03 -3.56
CA VAL A 154 -16.26 8.82 -3.65
C VAL A 154 -15.98 7.32 -3.64
N GLU A 155 -15.09 6.87 -4.52
CA GLU A 155 -14.66 5.48 -4.54
C GLU A 155 -13.84 5.13 -3.29
N SER A 156 -14.06 3.93 -2.76
CA SER A 156 -13.24 3.39 -1.69
C SER A 156 -12.14 2.48 -2.24
N ILE A 157 -11.01 2.42 -1.52
CA ILE A 157 -9.97 1.41 -1.67
C ILE A 157 -10.03 0.53 -0.42
N ILE A 158 -10.60 -0.66 -0.58
CA ILE A 158 -10.75 -1.62 0.52
C ILE A 158 -9.40 -2.27 0.83
N GLN A 159 -8.97 -2.23 2.10
CA GLN A 159 -7.74 -2.89 2.52
C GLN A 159 -8.03 -4.27 3.09
N PHE A 160 -7.34 -5.30 2.58
CA PHE A 160 -7.30 -6.63 3.13
C PHE A 160 -5.88 -7.00 3.57
N CYS A 161 -5.78 -7.68 4.72
CA CYS A 161 -4.52 -8.16 5.27
C CYS A 161 -4.44 -9.69 5.23
N GLY A 162 -3.40 -10.23 4.61
CA GLY A 162 -3.16 -11.68 4.54
C GLY A 162 -2.95 -12.35 5.90
N ARG A 163 -2.62 -11.55 6.94
CA ARG A 163 -2.60 -11.98 8.33
C ARG A 163 -3.99 -12.46 8.82
N ASP A 164 -5.04 -11.81 8.35
CA ASP A 164 -6.39 -11.95 8.92
C ASP A 164 -7.27 -12.92 8.12
N HIS A 165 -6.83 -13.39 6.94
CA HIS A 165 -7.66 -14.15 6.01
C HIS A 165 -6.96 -15.40 5.47
N HIS A 166 -7.74 -16.49 5.35
CA HIS A 166 -7.42 -17.59 4.46
C HIS A 166 -7.93 -17.32 3.04
N GLU A 167 -7.42 -18.04 2.04
CA GLU A 167 -7.74 -17.81 0.63
C GLU A 167 -9.24 -17.77 0.35
N THR A 168 -9.97 -18.81 0.77
CA THR A 168 -11.41 -18.93 0.52
C THR A 168 -12.23 -17.81 1.16
N ASP A 169 -11.89 -17.44 2.39
CA ASP A 169 -12.55 -16.36 3.12
C ASP A 169 -12.25 -15.00 2.49
N PHE A 170 -10.98 -14.76 2.14
CA PHE A 170 -10.55 -13.55 1.43
C PHE A 170 -11.31 -13.36 0.11
N LEU A 171 -11.37 -14.40 -0.74
CA LEU A 171 -12.05 -14.33 -2.03
C LEU A 171 -13.56 -14.10 -1.88
N ALA A 172 -14.19 -14.75 -0.90
CA ALA A 172 -15.60 -14.53 -0.60
C ALA A 172 -15.90 -13.10 -0.13
N GLN A 173 -15.07 -12.54 0.75
CA GLN A 173 -15.23 -11.16 1.21
C GLN A 173 -14.94 -10.14 0.10
N MET A 174 -13.96 -10.39 -0.77
CA MET A 174 -13.71 -9.56 -1.94
C MET A 174 -14.90 -9.56 -2.90
N GLU A 175 -15.50 -10.72 -3.16
CA GLU A 175 -16.69 -10.84 -4.00
C GLU A 175 -17.88 -10.07 -3.41
N ALA A 176 -18.14 -10.22 -2.12
CA ALA A 176 -19.18 -9.46 -1.44
C ALA A 176 -18.93 -7.94 -1.49
N ALA A 177 -17.67 -7.50 -1.42
CA ALA A 177 -17.31 -6.09 -1.59
C ALA A 177 -17.57 -5.60 -3.03
N LEU A 178 -17.27 -6.42 -4.04
CA LEU A 178 -17.57 -6.11 -5.45
C LEU A 178 -19.08 -5.99 -5.68
N GLU A 179 -19.89 -6.91 -5.13
CA GLU A 179 -21.35 -6.86 -5.17
C GLU A 179 -21.92 -5.61 -4.49
N ALA A 180 -21.25 -5.13 -3.43
CA ALA A 180 -21.58 -3.88 -2.75
C ALA A 180 -21.12 -2.62 -3.50
N GLY A 181 -20.47 -2.77 -4.67
CA GLY A 181 -20.03 -1.67 -5.53
C GLY A 181 -18.59 -1.17 -5.28
N HIS A 182 -17.85 -1.78 -4.34
CA HIS A 182 -16.44 -1.45 -4.12
C HIS A 182 -15.55 -2.15 -5.14
N LYS A 183 -14.72 -1.41 -5.86
CA LYS A 183 -13.96 -1.94 -7.01
C LYS A 183 -12.45 -1.86 -6.84
N ASN A 184 -11.95 -1.07 -5.89
CA ASN A 184 -10.52 -0.89 -5.66
C ASN A 184 -10.09 -1.57 -4.37
N PHE A 185 -8.97 -2.30 -4.41
CA PHE A 185 -8.49 -3.11 -3.30
C PHE A 185 -7.00 -2.90 -3.09
N LEU A 186 -6.57 -2.67 -1.86
CA LEU A 186 -5.17 -2.66 -1.46
C LEU A 186 -4.88 -3.92 -0.64
N LEU A 187 -4.03 -4.79 -1.18
CA LEU A 187 -3.74 -6.11 -0.61
C LEU A 187 -2.40 -6.10 0.13
N LEU A 188 -2.47 -6.29 1.44
CA LEU A 188 -1.37 -6.13 2.37
C LEU A 188 -1.00 -7.47 3.02
N THR A 189 0.28 -7.65 3.37
CA THR A 189 0.70 -8.79 4.20
C THR A 189 0.15 -8.64 5.63
N GLY A 190 0.13 -7.42 6.14
CA GLY A 190 -0.28 -7.09 7.50
C GLY A 190 0.88 -7.04 8.50
N ASP A 191 0.68 -6.29 9.58
CA ASP A 191 1.65 -6.10 10.65
C ASP A 191 1.63 -7.28 11.62
N TRP A 192 2.76 -7.46 12.34
CA TRP A 192 2.86 -8.44 13.41
C TRP A 192 2.07 -7.98 14.64
N LEU A 193 1.27 -8.89 15.22
CA LEU A 193 0.52 -8.62 16.45
C LEU A 193 1.35 -9.03 17.66
N PRO A 194 1.55 -8.17 18.66
CA PRO A 194 2.07 -8.56 19.98
C PRO A 194 1.24 -9.67 20.62
N LYS A 195 1.87 -10.56 21.39
CA LYS A 195 1.17 -11.71 22.04
C LYS A 195 -0.08 -11.31 22.82
N LYS A 196 -0.03 -10.16 23.53
CA LYS A 196 -1.16 -9.62 24.32
C LYS A 196 -2.38 -9.21 23.50
N ASP A 197 -2.16 -8.91 22.19
CA ASP A 197 -3.20 -8.39 21.31
C ASP A 197 -3.70 -9.47 20.33
N ARG A 198 -3.21 -10.73 20.47
CA ARG A 198 -3.68 -11.87 19.67
C ARG A 198 -4.92 -12.47 20.31
N LYS A 199 -5.96 -12.69 19.52
CA LYS A 199 -7.03 -13.62 19.88
C LYS A 199 -6.43 -15.03 19.98
N VAL A 200 -6.99 -15.88 20.86
CA VAL A 200 -6.51 -17.25 21.12
C VAL A 200 -6.31 -18.04 19.82
N ASP A 201 -7.12 -17.76 18.79
CA ASP A 201 -7.15 -18.46 17.50
C ASP A 201 -6.24 -17.84 16.43
N GLN A 202 -5.59 -16.70 16.70
CA GLN A 202 -4.70 -16.09 15.72
C GLN A 202 -3.40 -16.87 15.61
N GLN A 203 -3.19 -17.44 14.42
CA GLN A 203 -2.02 -18.22 14.11
C GLN A 203 -0.76 -17.36 14.24
N THR A 204 0.33 -17.95 14.73
CA THR A 204 1.65 -17.32 14.77
C THR A 204 2.23 -17.07 13.38
N TRP A 205 1.61 -17.60 12.32
CA TRP A 205 2.04 -17.57 10.95
C TRP A 205 0.93 -16.99 10.08
N PHE A 206 1.30 -16.08 9.18
CA PHE A 206 0.32 -15.46 8.29
C PHE A 206 -0.16 -16.48 7.25
N PRO A 207 -1.48 -16.63 7.07
CA PRO A 207 -2.03 -17.55 6.07
C PRO A 207 -1.57 -17.20 4.65
N MET A 208 -1.49 -15.90 4.32
CA MET A 208 -1.06 -15.39 3.02
C MET A 208 -0.17 -14.17 3.17
N ASP A 209 0.68 -13.94 2.19
CA ASP A 209 1.30 -12.64 1.98
C ASP A 209 0.56 -11.84 0.88
N SER A 210 0.91 -10.57 0.72
CA SER A 210 0.25 -9.69 -0.26
C SER A 210 0.41 -10.17 -1.71
N ALA A 211 1.52 -10.81 -2.08
CA ALA A 211 1.69 -11.30 -3.44
C ALA A 211 0.79 -12.50 -3.73
N GLN A 212 0.59 -13.38 -2.75
CA GLN A 212 -0.36 -14.50 -2.85
C GLN A 212 -1.79 -14.01 -2.97
N MET A 213 -2.21 -13.04 -2.13
CA MET A 213 -3.56 -12.46 -2.21
C MET A 213 -3.82 -11.83 -3.58
N ILE A 214 -2.86 -11.06 -4.10
CA ILE A 214 -2.95 -10.43 -5.42
C ILE A 214 -3.09 -11.51 -6.50
N HIS A 215 -2.27 -12.55 -6.43
CA HIS A 215 -2.28 -13.65 -7.39
C HIS A 215 -3.64 -14.38 -7.41
N PHE A 216 -4.17 -14.78 -6.25
CA PHE A 216 -5.46 -15.44 -6.15
C PHE A 216 -6.60 -14.56 -6.67
N ALA A 217 -6.62 -13.27 -6.30
CA ALA A 217 -7.61 -12.34 -6.81
C ALA A 217 -7.49 -12.15 -8.34
N ASN A 218 -6.25 -12.03 -8.85
CA ASN A 218 -5.98 -11.84 -10.27
C ASN A 218 -6.49 -13.02 -11.12
N GLN A 219 -6.40 -14.24 -10.63
CA GLN A 219 -6.90 -15.42 -11.33
C GLN A 219 -8.42 -15.48 -11.44
N ARG A 220 -9.14 -14.76 -10.61
CA ARG A 220 -10.60 -14.69 -10.62
C ARG A 220 -11.15 -13.54 -11.49
N LEU A 221 -10.29 -12.73 -12.12
CA LEU A 221 -10.75 -11.54 -12.86
C LEU A 221 -11.78 -11.84 -13.94
N HIS A 222 -11.57 -12.91 -14.72
CA HIS A 222 -12.53 -13.32 -15.75
C HIS A 222 -13.85 -13.81 -15.17
N ASP A 223 -13.81 -14.53 -14.05
CA ASP A 223 -15.01 -14.98 -13.34
C ASP A 223 -15.81 -13.79 -12.80
N TYR A 224 -15.15 -12.81 -12.20
CA TYR A 224 -15.78 -11.59 -11.73
C TYR A 224 -16.39 -10.78 -12.88
N LEU A 225 -15.65 -10.60 -13.98
CA LEU A 225 -16.17 -9.91 -15.15
C LEU A 225 -17.42 -10.62 -15.72
N LYS A 226 -17.38 -11.95 -15.85
CA LYS A 226 -18.49 -12.74 -16.38
C LYS A 226 -19.71 -12.72 -15.48
N ARG A 227 -19.53 -12.80 -14.16
CA ARG A 227 -20.64 -12.94 -13.19
C ARG A 227 -21.18 -11.61 -12.71
N LEU A 228 -20.31 -10.62 -12.50
CA LEU A 228 -20.65 -9.34 -11.87
C LEU A 228 -20.56 -8.16 -12.84
N GLY A 229 -19.99 -8.35 -14.03
CA GLY A 229 -19.75 -7.28 -14.99
C GLY A 229 -18.65 -6.27 -14.54
N VAL A 230 -17.90 -6.60 -13.49
CA VAL A 230 -16.86 -5.74 -12.92
C VAL A 230 -15.56 -6.50 -12.72
N VAL A 231 -14.45 -5.75 -12.70
CA VAL A 231 -13.11 -6.27 -12.43
C VAL A 231 -12.50 -5.52 -11.27
N PRO A 232 -11.99 -6.21 -10.23
CA PRO A 232 -11.30 -5.55 -9.14
C PRO A 232 -10.01 -4.88 -9.62
N TYR A 233 -9.78 -3.63 -9.17
CA TYR A 233 -8.53 -2.92 -9.38
C TYR A 233 -7.61 -3.19 -8.21
N LEU A 234 -6.59 -4.02 -8.44
CA LEU A 234 -5.73 -4.58 -7.40
C LEU A 234 -4.50 -3.70 -7.18
N GLY A 235 -4.30 -3.28 -5.96
CA GLY A 235 -3.14 -2.52 -5.51
C GLY A 235 -2.29 -3.27 -4.49
N CYS A 236 -1.08 -2.78 -4.30
CA CYS A 236 -0.15 -3.27 -3.29
C CYS A 236 0.57 -2.13 -2.57
N ALA A 237 1.24 -2.44 -1.46
CA ALA A 237 2.14 -1.51 -0.81
C ALA A 237 3.61 -1.82 -1.15
N ALA A 238 4.44 -0.77 -1.16
CA ALA A 238 5.91 -0.87 -1.18
C ALA A 238 6.53 0.01 -0.11
N ASN A 239 7.74 -0.34 0.32
CA ASN A 239 8.46 0.48 1.29
C ASN A 239 9.82 0.93 0.71
N PRO A 240 9.95 2.21 0.33
CA PRO A 240 11.19 2.76 -0.18
C PRO A 240 12.36 2.76 0.83
N PHE A 241 12.04 2.69 2.12
CA PHE A 241 13.04 2.69 3.20
C PHE A 241 13.47 1.28 3.63
N SER A 242 12.83 0.24 3.09
CA SER A 242 13.19 -1.14 3.41
C SER A 242 14.57 -1.48 2.84
N THR A 243 15.44 -2.05 3.67
CA THR A 243 16.81 -2.38 3.31
C THR A 243 17.06 -3.90 3.30
N PRO A 244 17.85 -4.42 2.35
CA PRO A 244 18.50 -3.72 1.23
C PRO A 244 17.49 -3.22 0.18
N MET A 245 17.72 -2.02 -0.34
CA MET A 245 16.80 -1.38 -1.31
C MET A 245 16.52 -2.23 -2.56
N PRO A 246 17.49 -2.92 -3.20
CA PRO A 246 17.18 -3.78 -4.33
C PRO A 246 16.15 -4.87 -4.02
N VAL A 247 16.15 -5.42 -2.80
CA VAL A 247 15.17 -6.43 -2.37
C VAL A 247 13.77 -5.82 -2.26
N SER A 248 13.67 -4.56 -1.84
CA SER A 248 12.40 -3.82 -1.83
C SER A 248 11.85 -3.62 -3.24
N VAL A 249 12.70 -3.27 -4.19
CA VAL A 249 12.35 -3.12 -5.62
C VAL A 249 11.90 -4.46 -6.20
N ASP A 250 12.67 -5.54 -6.01
CA ASP A 250 12.31 -6.89 -6.47
C ASP A 250 10.97 -7.36 -5.89
N ARG A 251 10.69 -7.00 -4.62
CA ARG A 251 9.42 -7.34 -3.98
C ARG A 251 8.25 -6.63 -4.65
N LEU A 252 8.40 -5.37 -5.05
CA LEU A 252 7.37 -4.66 -5.80
C LEU A 252 7.16 -5.31 -7.19
N HIS A 253 8.23 -5.63 -7.90
CA HIS A 253 8.14 -6.34 -9.18
C HIS A 253 7.39 -7.68 -9.04
N SER A 254 7.64 -8.44 -7.96
CA SER A 254 6.92 -9.70 -7.70
C SER A 254 5.41 -9.47 -7.52
N LYS A 255 5.01 -8.42 -6.81
CA LYS A 255 3.60 -8.06 -6.63
C LYS A 255 2.96 -7.58 -7.95
N ARG A 256 3.72 -6.87 -8.77
CA ARG A 256 3.31 -6.47 -10.12
C ARG A 256 3.09 -7.69 -10.99
N HIS A 257 4.02 -8.63 -10.97
CA HIS A 257 3.90 -9.89 -11.71
C HIS A 257 2.69 -10.72 -11.24
N ALA A 258 2.38 -10.71 -9.93
CA ALA A 258 1.19 -11.34 -9.39
C ALA A 258 -0.12 -10.70 -9.84
N GLY A 259 -0.10 -9.46 -10.38
CA GLY A 259 -1.28 -8.77 -10.91
C GLY A 259 -1.59 -7.41 -10.27
N ALA A 260 -0.74 -6.86 -9.41
CA ALA A 260 -0.93 -5.51 -8.88
C ALA A 260 -0.84 -4.47 -9.98
N ARG A 261 -1.80 -3.52 -10.02
CA ARG A 261 -1.92 -2.48 -11.04
C ARG A 261 -1.66 -1.07 -10.52
N PHE A 262 -1.60 -0.89 -9.22
CA PHE A 262 -1.10 0.32 -8.58
C PHE A 262 -0.34 -0.04 -7.30
N CYS A 263 0.47 0.91 -6.84
CA CYS A 263 1.24 0.77 -5.62
C CYS A 263 1.13 2.04 -4.79
N GLN A 264 0.76 1.91 -3.53
CA GLN A 264 0.91 2.96 -2.52
C GLN A 264 2.16 2.68 -1.69
N THR A 265 2.96 3.70 -1.38
CA THR A 265 4.19 3.49 -0.60
C THR A 265 3.91 3.50 0.90
N GLN A 266 4.88 3.06 1.70
CA GLN A 266 4.95 3.45 3.11
C GLN A 266 5.16 4.97 3.20
N ALA A 267 4.86 5.57 4.36
CA ALA A 267 5.01 7.01 4.59
C ALA A 267 6.38 7.54 4.16
N ILE A 268 6.38 8.52 3.25
CA ILE A 268 7.61 9.17 2.79
C ILE A 268 7.91 10.34 3.73
N THR A 269 9.05 10.27 4.39
CA THR A 269 9.55 11.30 5.31
C THR A 269 10.91 11.86 4.87
N HIS A 270 11.53 11.25 3.84
CA HIS A 270 12.83 11.66 3.33
C HIS A 270 12.88 11.49 1.80
N VAL A 271 12.77 12.60 1.08
CA VAL A 271 12.69 12.63 -0.39
C VAL A 271 13.94 12.05 -1.07
N PRO A 272 15.19 12.28 -0.61
CA PRO A 272 16.36 11.69 -1.27
C PRO A 272 16.33 10.16 -1.31
N THR A 273 15.93 9.48 -0.22
CA THR A 273 15.81 8.01 -0.19
C THR A 273 14.70 7.51 -1.12
N PHE A 274 13.54 8.21 -1.15
CA PHE A 274 12.48 7.91 -2.11
C PHE A 274 12.97 8.04 -3.55
N ARG A 275 13.71 9.11 -3.86
CA ARG A 275 14.27 9.35 -5.20
C ARG A 275 15.20 8.22 -5.64
N GLU A 276 16.11 7.80 -4.78
CA GLU A 276 17.02 6.69 -5.07
C GLU A 276 16.26 5.39 -5.36
N TRP A 277 15.30 5.05 -4.50
CA TRP A 277 14.43 3.87 -4.67
C TRP A 277 13.64 3.95 -5.97
N TYR A 278 13.06 5.10 -6.28
CA TYR A 278 12.27 5.34 -7.48
C TYR A 278 13.10 5.26 -8.77
N GLN A 279 14.36 5.71 -8.72
CA GLN A 279 15.31 5.54 -9.83
C GLN A 279 15.66 4.08 -10.06
N GLN A 280 15.88 3.29 -9.01
CA GLN A 280 16.12 1.85 -9.14
C GLN A 280 14.90 1.12 -9.71
N LEU A 281 13.70 1.53 -9.32
CA LEU A 281 12.46 0.98 -9.86
C LEU A 281 12.33 1.20 -11.38
N ARG A 282 12.86 2.31 -11.90
CA ARG A 282 12.88 2.63 -13.34
C ARG A 282 13.88 1.80 -14.14
N GLN A 283 14.91 1.27 -13.51
CA GLN A 283 15.95 0.49 -14.18
C GLN A 283 15.40 -0.87 -14.63
N GLY A 284 15.00 -0.96 -15.90
CA GLY A 284 14.56 -2.19 -16.56
C GLY A 284 13.06 -2.40 -16.72
N ARG A 285 12.19 -1.52 -16.17
CA ARG A 285 10.72 -1.62 -16.31
C ARG A 285 10.07 -0.24 -16.32
N GLU A 286 9.91 0.35 -17.49
CA GLU A 286 9.43 1.74 -17.66
C GLU A 286 8.04 2.03 -17.08
N ASN A 287 7.17 1.02 -16.97
CA ASN A 287 5.77 1.22 -16.54
C ASN A 287 5.55 1.15 -15.02
N ASP A 288 6.45 0.53 -14.25
CA ASP A 288 6.27 0.37 -12.80
C ASP A 288 6.26 1.70 -12.03
N PRO A 289 7.12 2.68 -12.35
CA PRO A 289 7.06 4.00 -11.71
C PRO A 289 5.74 4.74 -11.91
N LYS A 290 5.15 4.65 -13.12
CA LYS A 290 3.88 5.34 -13.46
C LYS A 290 2.65 4.84 -12.67
N LEU A 291 2.80 3.76 -11.90
CA LEU A 291 1.73 3.17 -11.10
C LEU A 291 1.98 3.36 -9.60
N THR A 292 3.02 4.11 -9.25
CA THR A 292 3.40 4.38 -7.86
C THR A 292 2.79 5.67 -7.37
N ILE A 293 2.06 5.58 -6.26
CA ILE A 293 1.41 6.69 -5.55
C ILE A 293 2.13 6.85 -4.21
N PRO A 294 3.09 7.78 -4.08
CA PRO A 294 3.80 8.03 -2.82
C PRO A 294 2.86 8.49 -1.73
N SER A 295 3.12 8.03 -0.50
CA SER A 295 2.29 8.31 0.67
C SER A 295 2.90 9.40 1.54
N ILE A 296 2.15 10.46 1.78
CA ILE A 296 2.55 11.63 2.56
C ILE A 296 1.85 11.58 3.93
N PRO A 297 2.58 11.51 5.04
CA PRO A 297 1.98 11.51 6.36
C PRO A 297 1.62 12.95 6.81
N LEU A 298 0.36 13.20 7.16
CA LEU A 298 -0.10 14.42 7.79
C LEU A 298 -0.16 14.23 9.31
N VAL A 299 0.81 14.79 10.02
CA VAL A 299 0.97 14.58 11.46
C VAL A 299 0.37 15.76 12.24
N GLY A 300 -0.79 15.57 12.85
CA GLY A 300 -1.54 16.65 13.52
C GLY A 300 -1.39 16.69 15.05
N ASN A 301 -0.81 15.66 15.69
CA ASN A 301 -0.62 15.66 17.14
C ASN A 301 0.45 14.66 17.59
N HIS A 302 0.99 14.85 18.79
CA HIS A 302 2.06 14.02 19.35
C HIS A 302 1.69 12.55 19.54
N LYS A 303 0.42 12.25 19.88
CA LYS A 303 -0.05 10.87 20.03
C LYS A 303 -0.01 10.13 18.69
N ALA A 304 -0.45 10.77 17.63
CA ALA A 304 -0.43 10.20 16.28
C ALA A 304 1.01 10.14 15.73
N PHE A 305 1.86 11.14 16.06
CA PHE A 305 3.30 11.07 15.75
C PHE A 305 3.97 9.86 16.41
N ALA A 306 3.68 9.60 17.68
CA ALA A 306 4.19 8.41 18.36
C ALA A 306 3.67 7.10 17.75
N VAL A 307 2.50 7.09 17.10
CA VAL A 307 2.01 5.95 16.31
C VAL A 307 2.85 5.81 15.03
N LEU A 308 3.04 6.88 14.27
CA LEU A 308 3.87 6.89 13.06
C LEU A 308 5.26 6.33 13.32
N CYS A 309 5.93 6.79 14.39
CA CYS A 309 7.27 6.33 14.77
C CYS A 309 7.35 4.83 15.13
N ARG A 310 6.23 4.20 15.45
CA ARG A 310 6.15 2.77 15.81
C ARG A 310 5.67 1.87 14.70
N LEU A 311 5.21 2.44 13.57
CA LEU A 311 4.79 1.63 12.45
C LEU A 311 5.98 0.87 11.86
N PRO A 312 5.81 -0.42 11.56
CA PRO A 312 6.86 -1.24 11.02
C PRO A 312 7.41 -0.69 9.69
N GLY A 313 8.72 -0.57 9.61
CA GLY A 313 9.39 -0.13 8.39
C GLY A 313 9.25 1.36 8.07
N VAL A 314 8.66 2.16 8.94
CA VAL A 314 8.66 3.62 8.80
C VAL A 314 10.00 4.18 9.27
N TYR A 315 10.67 4.87 8.36
CA TYR A 315 11.76 5.77 8.71
C TYR A 315 11.16 7.15 9.00
N VAL A 316 11.55 7.79 10.09
CA VAL A 316 11.12 9.15 10.40
C VAL A 316 12.35 10.05 10.37
N ASP A 317 12.34 11.05 9.48
CA ASP A 317 13.41 12.01 9.34
C ASP A 317 13.53 12.92 10.57
N GLU A 318 14.76 13.33 10.91
CA GLU A 318 15.02 14.23 12.06
C GLU A 318 14.30 15.57 11.96
N SER A 319 14.05 16.07 10.74
CA SER A 319 13.31 17.32 10.53
C SER A 319 11.93 17.28 11.15
N LEU A 320 11.22 16.14 10.99
CA LEU A 320 9.89 15.96 11.56
C LEU A 320 9.93 15.88 13.11
N TYR A 321 10.95 15.25 13.70
CA TYR A 321 11.14 15.27 15.16
C TYR A 321 11.29 16.70 15.69
N ARG A 322 12.14 17.51 15.06
CA ARG A 322 12.35 18.92 15.45
C ARG A 322 11.06 19.76 15.32
N ILE A 323 10.29 19.52 14.27
CA ILE A 323 8.99 20.18 14.10
C ILE A 323 8.04 19.81 15.24
N MET A 324 7.97 18.54 15.59
CA MET A 324 7.04 18.05 16.61
C MET A 324 7.40 18.48 18.03
N GLU A 325 8.66 18.87 18.30
CA GLU A 325 9.11 19.42 19.58
C GLU A 325 8.88 20.93 19.69
N GLY A 326 8.57 21.62 18.58
CA GLY A 326 8.44 23.07 18.51
C GLY A 326 7.03 23.59 18.80
N GLU A 327 6.93 24.91 18.95
CA GLU A 327 5.65 25.63 18.95
C GLU A 327 5.06 25.65 17.52
N ASP A 328 3.73 25.75 17.41
CA ASP A 328 3.00 25.75 16.14
C ASP A 328 3.27 24.53 15.24
N PHE A 329 3.58 23.40 15.89
CA PHE A 329 4.00 22.17 15.19
C PHE A 329 2.99 21.71 14.12
N GLN A 330 1.68 21.90 14.30
CA GLN A 330 0.67 21.48 13.33
C GLN A 330 0.84 22.20 12.00
N ARG A 331 1.02 23.54 12.02
CA ARG A 331 1.25 24.32 10.80
C ARG A 331 2.58 23.93 10.14
N LYS A 332 3.65 23.87 10.91
CA LYS A 332 4.96 23.46 10.41
C LYS A 332 5.00 22.04 9.86
N ALA A 333 4.25 21.10 10.48
CA ALA A 333 4.11 19.75 9.97
C ALA A 333 3.33 19.70 8.64
N LEU A 334 2.35 20.58 8.47
CA LEU A 334 1.65 20.73 7.20
C LEU A 334 2.56 21.33 6.12
N ASP A 335 3.30 22.40 6.44
CA ASP A 335 4.26 23.03 5.53
C ASP A 335 5.35 22.01 5.09
N TRP A 336 5.87 21.22 6.04
CA TRP A 336 6.78 20.12 5.76
C TRP A 336 6.14 19.04 4.84
N ALA A 337 4.86 18.72 5.03
CA ALA A 337 4.16 17.76 4.17
C ALA A 337 4.02 18.29 2.73
N PHE A 338 3.83 19.58 2.53
CA PHE A 338 3.86 20.21 1.21
C PHE A 338 5.23 20.04 0.54
N GLU A 339 6.33 20.31 1.26
CA GLU A 339 7.70 20.14 0.74
C GLU A 339 7.97 18.69 0.33
N ILE A 340 7.55 17.70 1.14
CA ILE A 340 7.68 16.29 0.81
C ILE A 340 6.86 15.95 -0.44
N ALA A 341 5.62 16.41 -0.52
CA ALA A 341 4.74 16.15 -1.67
C ALA A 341 5.30 16.73 -2.97
N GLU A 342 5.84 17.95 -2.93
CA GLU A 342 6.52 18.57 -4.06
C GLU A 342 7.74 17.73 -4.50
N GLY A 343 8.60 17.38 -3.55
CA GLY A 343 9.81 16.63 -3.86
C GLY A 343 9.56 15.24 -4.45
N VAL A 344 8.46 14.55 -4.11
CA VAL A 344 8.14 13.24 -4.70
C VAL A 344 7.45 13.37 -6.06
N THR A 345 6.67 14.43 -6.30
CA THR A 345 5.96 14.65 -7.57
C THR A 345 6.90 15.06 -8.70
N GLU A 346 8.00 15.75 -8.44
CA GLU A 346 9.03 16.13 -9.42
C GLU A 346 9.62 14.90 -10.16
N HIS A 347 9.48 13.71 -9.59
CA HIS A 347 10.01 12.47 -10.18
C HIS A 347 9.00 11.69 -11.04
N GLY A 348 7.81 12.24 -11.29
CA GLY A 348 6.79 11.64 -12.16
C GLY A 348 5.96 10.56 -11.48
N ALA A 349 5.66 10.73 -10.19
CA ALA A 349 4.71 9.92 -9.47
C ALA A 349 3.32 9.97 -10.11
N ALA A 350 2.58 8.87 -10.04
CA ALA A 350 1.22 8.76 -10.62
C ALA A 350 0.17 9.54 -9.82
N GLY A 351 0.50 10.01 -8.64
CA GLY A 351 -0.43 10.73 -7.75
C GLY A 351 0.17 10.91 -6.36
N ILE A 352 -0.66 11.31 -5.41
CA ILE A 352 -0.33 11.38 -3.99
C ILE A 352 -1.35 10.58 -3.18
N HIS A 353 -0.84 9.80 -2.25
CA HIS A 353 -1.62 9.18 -1.18
C HIS A 353 -1.39 9.91 0.13
N THR A 354 -2.45 10.37 0.79
CA THR A 354 -2.36 11.10 2.04
C THR A 354 -2.68 10.18 3.21
N MET A 355 -1.75 10.00 4.14
CA MET A 355 -1.95 9.23 5.37
C MET A 355 -2.26 10.17 6.53
N ASN A 356 -3.47 10.08 7.08
CA ASN A 356 -3.89 10.97 8.16
C ASN A 356 -3.44 10.47 9.55
N PHE A 357 -2.43 11.09 10.11
CA PHE A 357 -1.98 10.91 11.49
C PHE A 357 -2.51 12.01 12.42
N GLY A 358 -3.85 12.13 12.49
CA GLY A 358 -4.53 12.99 13.44
C GLY A 358 -4.51 14.48 13.08
N MET A 359 -4.26 14.83 11.82
CA MET A 359 -4.43 16.20 11.32
C MET A 359 -5.91 16.59 11.36
N PRO A 360 -6.24 17.83 11.74
CA PRO A 360 -7.60 18.36 11.67
C PRO A 360 -8.17 18.34 10.26
N PRO A 361 -9.49 18.12 10.08
CA PRO A 361 -10.10 18.02 8.75
C PRO A 361 -9.91 19.25 7.84
N ASP A 362 -9.87 20.44 8.39
CA ASP A 362 -9.60 21.68 7.67
C ASP A 362 -8.17 21.78 7.14
N LEU A 363 -7.19 21.28 7.87
CA LEU A 363 -5.80 21.23 7.41
C LEU A 363 -5.56 20.06 6.41
N ILE A 364 -6.32 18.97 6.52
CA ILE A 364 -6.33 17.92 5.49
C ILE A 364 -6.89 18.47 4.19
N ASP A 365 -7.99 19.21 4.27
CA ASP A 365 -8.65 19.83 3.13
C ASP A 365 -7.72 20.85 2.44
N GLU A 366 -7.06 21.71 3.21
CA GLU A 366 -6.05 22.66 2.72
C GLU A 366 -4.94 21.92 1.96
N PHE A 367 -4.44 20.81 2.50
CA PHE A 367 -3.41 20.00 1.84
C PHE A 367 -3.91 19.45 0.50
N LEU A 368 -5.08 18.85 0.49
CA LEU A 368 -5.64 18.22 -0.71
C LEU A 368 -5.96 19.23 -1.82
N ILE A 369 -6.48 20.40 -1.47
CA ILE A 369 -6.72 21.52 -2.40
C ILE A 369 -5.39 21.91 -3.06
N HIS A 370 -4.35 22.16 -2.26
CA HIS A 370 -3.03 22.53 -2.77
C HIS A 370 -2.47 21.48 -3.75
N ILE A 371 -2.57 20.19 -3.41
CA ILE A 371 -2.11 19.11 -4.29
C ILE A 371 -2.89 19.08 -5.61
N ARG A 372 -4.19 19.33 -5.59
CA ARG A 372 -5.01 19.40 -6.80
C ARG A 372 -4.63 20.59 -7.70
N GLU A 373 -4.50 21.77 -7.13
CA GLU A 373 -4.09 22.97 -7.87
C GLU A 373 -2.73 22.80 -8.56
N ARG A 374 -1.77 22.20 -7.85
CA ARG A 374 -0.44 21.89 -8.41
C ARG A 374 -0.50 20.87 -9.54
N ALA A 375 -1.29 19.81 -9.38
CA ALA A 375 -1.48 18.80 -10.43
C ALA A 375 -2.11 19.41 -11.70
N GLU A 376 -3.11 20.26 -11.54
CA GLU A 376 -3.76 20.94 -12.66
C GLU A 376 -2.81 21.91 -13.36
N ALA A 377 -2.07 22.72 -12.60
CA ALA A 377 -1.07 23.63 -13.15
C ALA A 377 0.05 22.89 -13.92
N ALA A 378 0.45 21.69 -13.48
CA ALA A 378 1.42 20.86 -14.18
C ALA A 378 0.84 20.31 -15.50
N ARG A 379 -0.43 19.89 -15.50
CA ARG A 379 -1.14 19.40 -16.69
C ARG A 379 -1.26 20.49 -17.76
N LEU A 380 -1.64 21.71 -17.39
CA LEU A 380 -1.75 22.85 -18.33
C LEU A 380 -0.41 23.18 -18.99
N ARG A 381 0.69 23.20 -18.23
CA ARG A 381 2.04 23.44 -18.78
C ARG A 381 2.46 22.38 -19.80
N SER A 382 2.13 21.10 -19.55
CA SER A 382 2.47 20.02 -20.48
C SER A 382 1.67 20.11 -21.79
N THR A 383 0.42 20.56 -21.74
CA THR A 383 -0.44 20.77 -22.90
C THR A 383 0.07 21.94 -23.78
N ASP A 384 0.46 23.06 -23.16
CA ASP A 384 1.00 24.22 -23.87
C ASP A 384 2.32 23.89 -24.58
N THR A 385 3.15 23.02 -24.01
CA THR A 385 4.40 22.58 -24.65
C THR A 385 4.13 21.72 -25.88
N LEU A 386 3.08 20.88 -25.86
CA LEU A 386 2.70 20.04 -27.00
C LEU A 386 2.04 20.81 -28.15
N ILE A 387 1.38 21.95 -27.85
CA ILE A 387 0.75 22.80 -28.88
C ILE A 387 1.80 23.68 -29.56
N ASN A 388 2.90 24.00 -28.89
CA ASN A 388 3.96 24.88 -29.39
C ASN A 388 5.19 24.14 -29.95
N SER A 389 5.16 22.81 -29.97
CA SER A 389 6.16 21.93 -30.60
C SER A 389 5.66 21.32 -31.90
#